data_bfcd7a05dfb990c5920f0681e800c468
#
_entry.id   bfcd7a05dfb990c5920f0681e800c468
#
_cell.length_a   1.000
_cell.length_b   1.000
_cell.length_c   1.000
_cell.angle_alpha   90.00
_cell.angle_beta   90.00
_cell.angle_gamma   90.00
#
_symmetry.space_group_name_H-M   'P 1'
#
loop_
_entity.id
_entity.type
_entity.pdbx_description
1 polymer ?
#
loop_
_entity_poly.entity_id
_entity_poly.type
_entity_poly.pdbx_seq_one_letter_code
_entity_poly.pdbx_strand_id
1 'polypeptide(L)'
;PNVVHLATDVTARVNGSNAARIVDAMHPTAAVCGTPREASYKLIAQIEHLDRGRFAGPVGWMSSDGSGQWALALRCGQFSEDSRQVRMFAGAGILPSSDPAKEWIEVGAKMEAFGDALPNGQVSGTETT
;
A
#
# COMPACT_ATOMS: atom_id res chain seq x y z
N PRO A 1 -12.45 -4.41 -14.73
CA PRO A 1 -11.69 -4.18 -13.51
C PRO A 1 -11.51 -5.49 -12.77
N ASN A 2 -10.26 -5.80 -12.40
CA ASN A 2 -9.90 -7.10 -11.81
C ASN A 2 -10.20 -7.16 -10.30
N VAL A 3 -10.49 -6.02 -9.69
CA VAL A 3 -10.74 -5.92 -8.24
C VAL A 3 -11.78 -4.84 -7.95
N VAL A 4 -12.73 -5.15 -7.08
CA VAL A 4 -13.74 -4.22 -6.56
C VAL A 4 -13.43 -3.91 -5.10
N HIS A 5 -13.45 -2.64 -4.73
CA HIS A 5 -13.27 -2.19 -3.36
C HIS A 5 -14.55 -1.54 -2.82
N LEU A 6 -14.87 -1.87 -1.58
CA LEU A 6 -15.83 -1.08 -0.81
C LEU A 6 -15.14 0.18 -0.30
N ALA A 7 -15.79 1.31 -0.44
CA ALA A 7 -15.29 2.60 0.03
C ALA A 7 -16.32 3.25 0.96
N THR A 8 -15.83 3.98 1.94
CA THR A 8 -16.63 4.85 2.81
C THR A 8 -16.05 6.25 2.75
N ASP A 9 -16.86 7.21 2.29
CA ASP A 9 -16.47 8.61 2.28
C ASP A 9 -16.65 9.20 3.66
N VAL A 10 -15.59 9.84 4.16
CA VAL A 10 -15.62 10.55 5.44
C VAL A 10 -15.24 12.00 5.20
N THR A 11 -16.08 12.91 5.64
CA THR A 11 -15.84 14.35 5.55
C THR A 11 -15.74 14.94 6.94
N ALA A 12 -14.79 15.86 7.15
CA ALA A 12 -14.62 16.56 8.41
C ALA A 12 -14.17 18.01 8.16
N ARG A 13 -14.49 18.91 9.09
CA ARG A 13 -13.94 20.26 9.10
C ARG A 13 -12.58 20.25 9.76
N VAL A 14 -11.63 20.90 9.13
CA VAL A 14 -10.24 20.98 9.63
C VAL A 14 -9.95 22.45 9.98
N ASN A 15 -9.64 22.72 11.24
CA ASN A 15 -9.35 24.05 11.72
C ASN A 15 -7.84 24.27 11.78
N GLY A 16 -7.30 25.11 10.89
CA GLY A 16 -5.89 25.56 10.92
C GLY A 16 -4.84 24.47 10.65
N SER A 17 -5.22 23.32 10.07
CA SER A 17 -4.30 22.27 9.68
C SER A 17 -4.13 22.23 8.16
N ASN A 18 -3.00 21.81 7.68
CA ASN A 18 -2.75 21.57 6.26
C ASN A 18 -2.82 20.08 5.92
N ALA A 19 -2.86 19.76 4.62
CA ALA A 19 -2.98 18.38 4.14
C ALA A 19 -1.88 17.45 4.66
N ALA A 20 -0.63 17.91 4.76
CA ALA A 20 0.48 17.07 5.25
C ALA A 20 0.32 16.69 6.73
N ARG A 21 -0.14 17.61 7.58
CA ARG A 21 -0.42 17.31 9.00
C ARG A 21 -1.57 16.32 9.18
N ILE A 22 -2.57 16.39 8.31
CA ILE A 22 -3.68 15.43 8.34
C ILE A 22 -3.18 14.05 7.97
N VAL A 23 -2.36 13.94 6.92
CA VAL A 23 -1.76 12.68 6.50
C VAL A 23 -0.89 12.10 7.61
N ASP A 24 -0.04 12.88 8.25
CA ASP A 24 0.82 12.46 9.35
C ASP A 24 0.01 11.90 10.53
N ALA A 25 -1.08 12.56 10.89
CA ALA A 25 -1.97 12.11 11.95
C ALA A 25 -2.73 10.80 11.62
N MET A 26 -3.07 10.59 10.34
CA MET A 26 -3.87 9.44 9.89
C MET A 26 -3.01 8.23 9.51
N HIS A 27 -1.77 8.45 9.08
CA HIS A 27 -0.90 7.37 8.60
C HIS A 27 -0.10 6.71 9.75
N PRO A 28 0.15 5.38 9.70
CA PRO A 28 -0.46 4.39 8.82
C PRO A 28 -1.91 4.10 9.19
N THR A 29 -2.76 3.96 8.17
CA THR A 29 -4.17 3.60 8.37
C THR A 29 -4.32 2.10 8.67
N ALA A 30 -5.47 1.71 9.24
CA ALA A 30 -5.78 0.30 9.48
C ALA A 30 -5.72 -0.56 8.21
N ALA A 31 -6.02 0.01 7.06
CA ALA A 31 -5.99 -0.70 5.77
C ALA A 31 -4.60 -1.19 5.35
N VAL A 32 -3.53 -0.58 5.85
CA VAL A 32 -2.14 -0.93 5.48
C VAL A 32 -1.29 -1.37 6.68
N CYS A 33 -1.74 -1.11 7.89
CA CYS A 33 -1.02 -1.45 9.12
C CYS A 33 -1.80 -2.42 10.01
N GLY A 34 -3.14 -2.40 9.96
CA GLY A 34 -3.99 -3.20 10.84
C GLY A 34 -4.46 -2.46 12.10
N THR A 35 -5.23 -3.16 12.93
CA THR A 35 -5.82 -2.66 14.18
C THR A 35 -5.71 -3.73 15.27
N PRO A 36 -5.25 -3.40 16.50
CA PRO A 36 -4.74 -2.10 16.97
C PRO A 36 -3.42 -1.69 16.32
N ARG A 37 -3.29 -0.41 15.95
CA ARG A 37 -2.20 0.13 15.13
C ARG A 37 -0.80 -0.22 15.65
N GLU A 38 -0.54 0.02 16.92
CA GLU A 38 0.79 -0.18 17.51
C GLU A 38 1.19 -1.66 17.57
N ALA A 39 0.26 -2.54 17.93
CA ALA A 39 0.49 -3.98 17.98
C ALA A 39 0.74 -4.54 16.57
N SER A 40 -0.10 -4.14 15.61
CA SER A 40 0.01 -4.57 14.23
C SER A 40 1.31 -4.10 13.58
N TYR A 41 1.74 -2.87 13.84
CA TYR A 41 3.01 -2.32 13.34
C TYR A 41 4.22 -3.15 13.80
N LYS A 42 4.26 -3.50 15.11
CA LYS A 42 5.31 -4.36 15.67
C LYS A 42 5.29 -5.76 15.06
N LEU A 43 4.09 -6.33 14.88
CA LEU A 43 3.93 -7.65 14.32
C LEU A 43 4.38 -7.71 12.84
N ILE A 44 4.00 -6.74 12.04
CA ILE A 44 4.44 -6.60 10.65
C ILE A 44 5.97 -6.58 10.57
N ALA A 45 6.63 -5.75 11.38
CA ALA A 45 8.08 -5.65 11.40
C ALA A 45 8.78 -6.95 11.80
N GLN A 46 8.12 -7.79 12.63
CA GLN A 46 8.65 -9.08 13.06
C GLN A 46 8.46 -10.19 12.03
N ILE A 47 7.36 -10.15 11.27
CA ILE A 47 6.96 -11.26 10.39
C ILE A 47 7.40 -11.03 8.95
N GLU A 48 7.27 -9.82 8.42
CA GLU A 48 7.49 -9.61 6.99
C GLU A 48 8.95 -9.68 6.55
N HIS A 49 9.90 -9.40 7.42
CA HIS A 49 11.33 -9.31 7.08
C HIS A 49 11.60 -8.51 5.79
N LEU A 50 10.70 -7.59 5.47
CA LEU A 50 10.70 -6.79 4.25
C LEU A 50 10.86 -5.31 4.60
N ASP A 51 11.83 -4.66 3.95
CA ASP A 51 11.82 -3.19 3.89
C ASP A 51 10.76 -2.75 2.88
N ARG A 52 9.65 -2.25 3.39
CA ARG A 52 8.57 -1.73 2.57
C ARG A 52 8.96 -0.48 1.77
N GLY A 53 10.01 0.24 2.18
CA GLY A 53 10.42 1.47 1.55
C GLY A 53 9.25 2.46 1.42
N ARG A 54 8.82 2.71 0.19
CA ARG A 54 7.66 3.59 -0.11
C ARG A 54 6.32 2.85 -0.20
N PHE A 55 6.34 1.51 -0.21
CA PHE A 55 5.11 0.72 -0.26
C PHE A 55 4.23 0.98 0.95
N ALA A 56 2.93 1.13 0.73
CA ALA A 56 1.93 1.51 1.70
C ALA A 56 2.08 2.92 2.30
N GLY A 57 3.10 3.67 1.89
CA GLY A 57 3.31 5.06 2.30
C GLY A 57 2.37 6.04 1.58
N PRO A 58 2.18 7.24 2.13
CA PRO A 58 1.41 8.30 1.50
C PRO A 58 2.19 8.92 0.34
N VAL A 59 1.54 9.06 -0.81
CA VAL A 59 2.05 9.75 -1.99
C VAL A 59 1.05 10.81 -2.42
N GLY A 60 1.50 12.04 -2.64
CA GLY A 60 0.59 13.11 -3.00
C GLY A 60 1.29 14.43 -3.25
N TRP A 61 0.50 15.47 -3.26
CA TRP A 61 0.95 16.84 -3.44
C TRP A 61 0.24 17.79 -2.49
N MET A 62 0.86 18.91 -2.22
CA MET A 62 0.31 19.99 -1.42
C MET A 62 0.60 21.33 -2.09
N SER A 63 -0.41 22.18 -2.15
CA SER A 63 -0.32 23.55 -2.64
C SER A 63 0.16 24.51 -1.55
N SER A 64 0.55 25.71 -1.97
CA SER A 64 1.02 26.75 -1.05
C SER A 64 -0.04 27.26 -0.06
N ASP A 65 -1.33 27.07 -0.36
CA ASP A 65 -2.45 27.36 0.52
C ASP A 65 -2.71 26.27 1.59
N GLY A 66 -1.91 25.17 1.55
CA GLY A 66 -2.05 24.03 2.45
C GLY A 66 -3.07 22.97 2.02
N SER A 67 -3.78 23.18 0.91
CA SER A 67 -4.60 22.15 0.29
C SER A 67 -3.76 21.07 -0.35
N GLY A 68 -4.32 19.87 -0.57
CA GLY A 68 -3.56 18.79 -1.19
C GLY A 68 -4.40 17.54 -1.40
N GLN A 69 -3.83 16.58 -2.11
CA GLN A 69 -4.42 15.28 -2.36
C GLN A 69 -3.36 14.20 -2.14
N TRP A 70 -3.74 13.15 -1.42
CA TRP A 70 -2.85 12.07 -1.05
C TRP A 70 -3.53 10.73 -1.29
N ALA A 71 -2.73 9.77 -1.75
CA ALA A 71 -3.12 8.38 -1.90
C ALA A 71 -2.11 7.47 -1.18
N LEU A 72 -2.50 6.23 -0.93
CA LEU A 72 -1.57 5.21 -0.45
C LEU A 72 -0.89 4.54 -1.63
N ALA A 73 0.43 4.34 -1.54
CA ALA A 73 1.21 3.63 -2.55
C ALA A 73 0.93 2.11 -2.46
N LEU A 74 -0.22 1.71 -2.99
CA LEU A 74 -0.65 0.31 -3.10
C LEU A 74 -0.52 -0.17 -4.54
N ARG A 75 -0.28 -1.48 -4.74
CA ARG A 75 -0.10 -2.08 -6.08
C ARG A 75 0.88 -1.25 -6.90
N CYS A 76 2.03 -1.00 -6.34
CA CYS A 76 3.04 -0.12 -6.90
C CYS A 76 4.31 -0.90 -7.22
N GLY A 77 5.18 -0.29 -8.01
CA GLY A 77 6.51 -0.81 -8.30
C GLY A 77 7.58 0.23 -8.05
N GLN A 78 8.74 -0.22 -7.67
CA GLN A 78 9.92 0.60 -7.50
C GLN A 78 10.97 0.15 -8.51
N PHE A 79 11.42 1.07 -9.35
CA PHE A 79 12.51 0.81 -10.28
C PHE A 79 13.86 0.72 -9.55
N SER A 80 14.72 -0.19 -10.02
CA SER A 80 16.14 -0.17 -9.68
C SER A 80 16.81 1.10 -10.20
N GLU A 81 17.98 1.44 -9.67
CA GLU A 81 18.70 2.66 -10.09
C GLU A 81 19.02 2.66 -11.59
N ASP A 82 19.34 1.50 -12.17
CA ASP A 82 19.60 1.33 -13.61
C ASP A 82 18.31 1.22 -14.45
N SER A 83 17.14 1.30 -13.83
CA SER A 83 15.80 1.19 -14.46
C SER A 83 15.56 -0.10 -15.25
N ARG A 84 16.34 -1.15 -14.99
CA ARG A 84 16.21 -2.45 -15.67
C ARG A 84 15.30 -3.44 -14.95
N GLN A 85 15.07 -3.21 -13.66
CA GLN A 85 14.24 -4.05 -12.82
C GLN A 85 13.17 -3.22 -12.12
N VAL A 86 12.03 -3.85 -11.88
CA VAL A 86 10.94 -3.29 -11.09
C VAL A 86 10.63 -4.28 -9.98
N ARG A 87 10.78 -3.84 -8.73
CA ARG A 87 10.24 -4.57 -7.59
C ARG A 87 8.79 -4.16 -7.41
N MET A 88 7.88 -5.11 -7.55
CA MET A 88 6.45 -4.89 -7.36
C MET A 88 6.03 -5.23 -5.94
N PHE A 89 5.02 -4.49 -5.45
CA PHE A 89 4.49 -4.67 -4.10
C PHE A 89 2.97 -4.82 -4.15
N ALA A 90 2.46 -5.86 -3.53
CA ALA A 90 1.05 -6.04 -3.23
C ALA A 90 0.90 -6.73 -1.87
N GLY A 91 -0.28 -6.67 -1.29
CA GLY A 91 -0.58 -7.31 -0.02
C GLY A 91 -2.08 -7.54 0.16
N ALA A 92 -2.43 -8.34 1.14
CA ALA A 92 -3.80 -8.59 1.56
C ALA A 92 -3.98 -8.25 3.04
N GLY A 93 -5.21 -7.90 3.41
CA GLY A 93 -5.58 -7.67 4.80
C GLY A 93 -5.88 -8.99 5.49
N ILE A 94 -5.13 -9.32 6.53
CA ILE A 94 -5.27 -10.58 7.25
C ILE A 94 -6.22 -10.43 8.44
N LEU A 95 -7.21 -11.29 8.49
CA LEU A 95 -8.19 -11.41 9.58
C LEU A 95 -8.08 -12.79 10.21
N PRO A 96 -8.62 -12.99 11.44
CA PRO A 96 -8.65 -14.32 12.07
C PRO A 96 -9.35 -15.41 11.25
N SER A 97 -10.24 -15.01 10.34
CA SER A 97 -10.96 -15.89 9.42
C SER A 97 -10.30 -16.04 8.06
N SER A 98 -9.20 -15.37 7.80
CA SER A 98 -8.49 -15.45 6.52
C SER A 98 -7.92 -16.84 6.29
N ASP A 99 -8.08 -17.33 5.06
CA ASP A 99 -7.46 -18.55 4.56
C ASP A 99 -6.15 -18.17 3.85
N PRO A 100 -4.99 -18.62 4.32
CA PRO A 100 -3.69 -18.22 3.74
C PRO A 100 -3.57 -18.49 2.23
N ALA A 101 -4.15 -19.59 1.74
CA ALA A 101 -4.08 -19.94 0.33
C ALA A 101 -4.92 -18.97 -0.53
N LYS A 102 -6.08 -18.54 -0.03
CA LYS A 102 -6.91 -17.54 -0.71
C LYS A 102 -6.28 -16.17 -0.72
N GLU A 103 -5.72 -15.74 0.42
CA GLU A 103 -5.00 -14.46 0.50
C GLU A 103 -3.80 -14.42 -0.44
N TRP A 104 -3.08 -15.54 -0.55
CA TRP A 104 -1.98 -15.68 -1.50
C TRP A 104 -2.43 -15.52 -2.96
N ILE A 105 -3.52 -16.17 -3.34
CA ILE A 105 -4.11 -16.02 -4.68
C ILE A 105 -4.52 -14.57 -4.94
N GLU A 106 -5.11 -13.90 -3.94
CA GLU A 106 -5.49 -12.48 -4.04
C GLU A 106 -4.26 -11.58 -4.27
N VAL A 107 -3.18 -11.82 -3.54
CA VAL A 107 -1.91 -11.08 -3.74
C VAL A 107 -1.39 -11.29 -5.16
N GLY A 108 -1.41 -12.54 -5.67
CA GLY A 108 -1.04 -12.85 -7.05
C GLY A 108 -1.84 -12.04 -8.08
N ALA A 109 -3.16 -12.04 -7.96
CA ALA A 109 -4.04 -11.29 -8.87
C ALA A 109 -3.79 -9.76 -8.82
N LYS A 110 -3.41 -9.23 -7.66
CA LYS A 110 -3.02 -7.82 -7.52
C LYS A 110 -1.68 -7.51 -8.21
N MET A 111 -0.74 -8.47 -8.21
CA MET A 111 0.53 -8.36 -8.92
C MET A 111 0.38 -8.41 -10.43
N GLU A 112 -0.45 -9.33 -10.94
CA GLU A 112 -0.73 -9.47 -12.38
C GLU A 112 -1.23 -8.15 -12.98
N ALA A 113 -2.16 -7.48 -12.30
CA ALA A 113 -2.71 -6.20 -12.76
C ALA A 113 -1.64 -5.09 -12.97
N PHE A 114 -0.53 -5.16 -12.24
CA PHE A 114 0.62 -4.26 -12.44
C PHE A 114 1.56 -4.81 -13.52
N GLY A 115 1.81 -6.12 -13.53
CA GLY A 115 2.67 -6.80 -14.50
C GLY A 115 2.21 -6.59 -15.95
N ASP A 116 0.90 -6.67 -16.19
CA ASP A 116 0.27 -6.44 -17.49
C ASP A 116 0.51 -5.02 -18.05
N ALA A 117 0.77 -4.06 -17.17
CA ALA A 117 1.09 -2.68 -17.58
C ALA A 117 2.56 -2.49 -17.97
N LEU A 118 3.42 -3.46 -17.74
CA LEU A 118 4.83 -3.38 -18.08
C LEU A 118 5.07 -3.90 -19.51
N PRO A 119 5.66 -3.11 -20.42
CA PRO A 119 5.99 -3.57 -21.76
C PRO A 119 7.01 -4.71 -21.69
N ASN A 120 6.67 -5.88 -22.20
CA ASN A 120 7.51 -7.08 -22.21
C ASN A 120 7.94 -7.61 -20.84
N GLY A 121 7.17 -7.32 -19.79
CA GLY A 121 7.47 -7.75 -18.43
C GLY A 121 7.37 -9.26 -18.27
N GLN A 122 8.51 -9.94 -18.07
CA GLN A 122 8.52 -11.26 -17.48
C GLN A 122 8.53 -11.09 -15.96
N VAL A 123 7.46 -11.49 -15.30
CA VAL A 123 7.44 -11.59 -13.84
C VAL A 123 8.27 -12.82 -13.45
N SER A 124 9.49 -12.59 -13.01
CA SER A 124 10.36 -13.65 -12.48
C SER A 124 10.31 -13.63 -10.96
N GLY A 125 9.73 -14.66 -10.38
CA GLY A 125 9.84 -15.01 -8.96
C GLY A 125 8.98 -14.16 -8.01
N THR A 126 8.22 -14.85 -7.19
CA THR A 126 7.69 -14.31 -5.92
C THR A 126 8.69 -14.64 -4.82
N GLU A 127 9.46 -13.68 -4.33
CA GLU A 127 10.13 -13.84 -3.04
C GLU A 127 9.06 -13.84 -1.96
N THR A 128 8.83 -15.01 -1.39
CA THR A 128 8.08 -15.21 -0.16
C THR A 128 9.10 -15.14 0.98
N THR A 129 9.02 -14.14 1.79
CA THR A 129 9.66 -14.14 3.11
C THR A 129 8.67 -14.54 4.17
#